data_44dc0c787f3c526a0f63c8c2ce3cbbe6
#
_entry.id   44dc0c787f3c526a0f63c8c2ce3cbbe6
#
_cell.length_a   1.000
_cell.length_b   1.000
_cell.length_c   1.000
_cell.angle_alpha   90.00
_cell.angle_beta   90.00
_cell.angle_gamma   90.00
#
_symmetry.space_group_name_H-M   'P 1'
#
loop_
_entity.id
_entity.type
_entity.pdbx_description
1 polymer ?
#
loop_
_entity_poly.entity_id
_entity_poly.type
_entity_poly.pdbx_seq_one_letter_code
_entity_poly.pdbx_strand_id
1 'polypeptide(L)'
;MRMPRLSMANVAQHVIVRSHHGEQLFRCSHDCLSYLQFLKLSCEKYRCQTHAYVLMPNHVHLLMSSREAGSVAKTLQALARHYVPYFNNRHDRRGALFTPRYRSALVEPGLHTLQIYRYIEQNPMRSGLQLELDKYRWSSFNCNAMGVEDAFVAPDRSYLALGDDPQMRCRAYQRFASARPTQQEITEIRRQTNRSLAIGSAEFLSQIERHFGVSLKPGKRGGDRRSVRYRSSRISLAEAV
;
A
#
# COMPACT_ATOMS: atom_id res chain seq x y z
N MET A 1 6.67 -18.23 11.46
CA MET A 1 6.73 -18.29 10.00
C MET A 1 6.14 -17.00 9.44
N ARG A 2 6.74 -16.39 8.42
CA ARG A 2 6.26 -15.10 7.86
C ARG A 2 5.16 -15.41 6.84
N MET A 3 4.00 -14.76 6.97
CA MET A 3 2.87 -14.94 6.04
C MET A 3 3.27 -14.62 4.59
N PRO A 4 2.83 -15.42 3.60
CA PRO A 4 2.96 -15.08 2.19
C PRO A 4 2.17 -13.80 1.91
N ARG A 5 2.55 -13.08 0.84
CA ARG A 5 1.74 -11.96 0.35
C ARG A 5 0.51 -12.51 -0.36
N LEU A 6 -0.64 -12.03 0.05
CA LEU A 6 -1.88 -12.36 -0.64
C LEU A 6 -1.94 -11.56 -1.95
N SER A 7 -2.31 -12.21 -3.04
CA SER A 7 -2.50 -11.59 -4.34
C SER A 7 -3.65 -12.28 -5.08
N MET A 8 -4.63 -11.51 -5.48
CA MET A 8 -5.83 -11.99 -6.16
C MET A 8 -6.10 -11.16 -7.41
N ALA A 9 -6.49 -11.79 -8.49
CA ALA A 9 -6.87 -11.12 -9.73
C ALA A 9 -8.07 -10.21 -9.50
N ASN A 10 -8.06 -9.03 -10.11
CA ASN A 10 -9.14 -8.03 -10.06
C ASN A 10 -9.51 -7.52 -8.65
N VAL A 11 -8.66 -7.75 -7.66
CA VAL A 11 -8.81 -7.19 -6.31
C VAL A 11 -7.68 -6.19 -6.08
N ALA A 12 -8.05 -4.99 -5.64
CA ALA A 12 -7.08 -3.95 -5.35
C ALA A 12 -6.20 -4.32 -4.14
N GLN A 13 -4.95 -3.86 -4.18
CA GLN A 13 -3.97 -4.04 -3.12
C GLN A 13 -3.45 -2.68 -2.68
N HIS A 14 -3.55 -2.39 -1.39
CA HIS A 14 -2.82 -1.29 -0.78
C HIS A 14 -1.37 -1.72 -0.57
N VAL A 15 -0.44 -1.02 -1.19
CA VAL A 15 0.99 -1.32 -1.19
C VAL A 15 1.75 -0.21 -0.49
N ILE A 16 2.74 -0.56 0.34
CA ILE A 16 3.69 0.38 0.94
C ILE A 16 5.12 -0.06 0.60
N VAL A 17 5.83 0.79 -0.13
CA VAL A 17 7.27 0.65 -0.39
C VAL A 17 8.01 1.64 0.50
N ARG A 18 8.98 1.18 1.28
CA ARG A 18 9.76 2.02 2.20
C ARG A 18 11.22 2.06 1.82
N SER A 19 11.87 3.18 2.09
CA SER A 19 13.33 3.26 2.00
C SER A 19 14.02 2.41 3.06
N HIS A 20 15.24 2.01 2.76
CA HIS A 20 16.15 1.40 3.73
C HIS A 20 16.62 2.48 4.71
N HIS A 21 16.65 2.18 6.00
CA HIS A 21 17.07 3.10 7.08
C HIS A 21 16.40 4.48 7.13
N GLY A 22 15.21 4.64 6.51
CA GLY A 22 14.50 5.93 6.51
C GLY A 22 15.07 7.00 5.58
N GLU A 23 15.99 6.62 4.69
CA GLU A 23 16.58 7.52 3.70
C GLU A 23 15.53 8.15 2.78
N GLN A 24 15.87 9.29 2.19
CA GLN A 24 15.00 9.92 1.19
C GLN A 24 14.97 9.09 -0.09
N LEU A 25 13.76 8.79 -0.57
CA LEU A 25 13.52 8.17 -1.87
C LEU A 25 13.53 9.18 -3.01
N PHE A 26 13.31 10.45 -2.69
CA PHE A 26 13.20 11.55 -3.64
C PHE A 26 13.96 12.75 -3.09
N ARG A 27 14.99 13.22 -3.77
CA ARG A 27 15.76 14.40 -3.42
C ARG A 27 15.35 15.64 -4.22
N CYS A 28 14.66 15.42 -5.34
CA CYS A 28 14.14 16.48 -6.20
C CYS A 28 12.91 16.01 -6.98
N SER A 29 12.22 16.95 -7.62
CA SER A 29 11.03 16.68 -8.46
C SER A 29 11.32 15.70 -9.60
N HIS A 30 12.53 15.68 -10.13
CA HIS A 30 12.90 14.77 -11.20
C HIS A 30 12.90 13.30 -10.74
N ASP A 31 13.30 13.04 -9.49
CA ASP A 31 13.22 11.68 -8.93
C ASP A 31 11.77 11.20 -8.83
N CYS A 32 10.85 12.08 -8.43
CA CYS A 32 9.43 11.76 -8.37
C CYS A 32 8.87 11.42 -9.75
N LEU A 33 9.18 12.23 -10.76
CA LEU A 33 8.76 12.00 -12.14
C LEU A 33 9.33 10.70 -12.70
N SER A 34 10.63 10.45 -12.49
CA SER A 34 11.27 9.20 -12.94
C SER A 34 10.66 7.97 -12.26
N TYR A 35 10.36 8.06 -10.96
CA TYR A 35 9.68 6.98 -10.24
C TYR A 35 8.31 6.67 -10.84
N LEU A 36 7.49 7.69 -11.09
CA LEU A 36 6.16 7.54 -11.70
C LEU A 36 6.25 6.98 -13.13
N GLN A 37 7.24 7.41 -13.91
CA GLN A 37 7.45 6.91 -15.26
C GLN A 37 7.87 5.44 -15.26
N PHE A 38 8.80 5.04 -14.41
CA PHE A 38 9.19 3.63 -14.26
C PHE A 38 8.05 2.77 -13.70
N LEU A 39 7.22 3.35 -12.81
CA LEU A 39 6.01 2.68 -12.34
C LEU A 39 5.04 2.42 -13.49
N LYS A 40 4.75 3.43 -14.33
CA LYS A 40 3.88 3.30 -15.51
C LYS A 40 4.37 2.22 -16.46
N LEU A 41 5.63 2.27 -16.87
CA LEU A 41 6.24 1.26 -17.76
C LEU A 41 6.14 -0.16 -17.16
N SER A 42 6.36 -0.27 -15.84
CA SER A 42 6.24 -1.55 -15.15
C SER A 42 4.80 -2.04 -15.08
N CYS A 43 3.84 -1.12 -14.87
CA CYS A 43 2.41 -1.42 -14.89
C CYS A 43 1.95 -1.92 -16.27
N GLU A 44 2.35 -1.25 -17.32
CA GLU A 44 2.06 -1.65 -18.72
C GLU A 44 2.59 -3.05 -19.00
N LYS A 45 3.85 -3.33 -18.66
CA LYS A 45 4.50 -4.63 -18.87
C LYS A 45 3.77 -5.78 -18.16
N TYR A 46 3.28 -5.57 -16.95
CA TYR A 46 2.66 -6.62 -16.13
C TYR A 46 1.15 -6.47 -15.98
N ARG A 47 0.52 -5.63 -16.83
CA ARG A 47 -0.93 -5.42 -16.88
C ARG A 47 -1.53 -5.06 -15.53
N CYS A 48 -0.82 -4.19 -14.80
CA CYS A 48 -1.28 -3.59 -13.55
C CYS A 48 -1.87 -2.21 -13.80
N GLN A 49 -2.73 -1.78 -12.90
CA GLN A 49 -3.28 -0.42 -12.86
C GLN A 49 -2.96 0.19 -11.50
N THR A 50 -2.61 1.48 -11.49
CA THR A 50 -2.49 2.27 -10.27
C THR A 50 -3.73 3.16 -10.16
N HIS A 51 -4.42 3.08 -9.03
CA HIS A 51 -5.69 3.78 -8.81
C HIS A 51 -5.53 5.01 -7.92
N ALA A 52 -4.64 4.93 -6.95
CA ALA A 52 -4.23 6.04 -6.11
C ALA A 52 -2.76 5.88 -5.73
N TYR A 53 -2.07 7.02 -5.54
CA TYR A 53 -0.70 7.03 -5.07
C TYR A 53 -0.39 8.26 -4.24
N VAL A 54 0.66 8.16 -3.44
CA VAL A 54 1.37 9.29 -2.84
C VAL A 54 2.84 8.96 -2.67
N LEU A 55 3.70 9.86 -3.15
CA LEU A 55 5.15 9.78 -2.97
C LEU A 55 5.53 10.61 -1.75
N MET A 56 5.88 9.94 -0.66
CA MET A 56 6.38 10.57 0.57
C MET A 56 7.91 10.54 0.58
N PRO A 57 8.59 11.41 1.34
CA PRO A 57 10.06 11.49 1.29
C PRO A 57 10.78 10.15 1.45
N ASN A 58 10.31 9.25 2.31
CA ASN A 58 10.97 7.99 2.63
C ASN A 58 10.09 6.75 2.42
N HIS A 59 8.91 6.91 1.84
CA HIS A 59 8.03 5.79 1.50
C HIS A 59 7.01 6.19 0.43
N VAL A 60 6.45 5.19 -0.21
CA VAL A 60 5.39 5.36 -1.22
C VAL A 60 4.20 4.50 -0.84
N HIS A 61 3.01 5.05 -0.96
CA HIS A 61 1.76 4.29 -0.93
C HIS A 61 1.18 4.20 -2.34
N LEU A 62 0.71 3.02 -2.70
CA LEU A 62 0.04 2.75 -3.97
C LEU A 62 -1.23 1.94 -3.71
N LEU A 63 -2.28 2.22 -4.42
CA LEU A 63 -3.42 1.33 -4.58
C LEU A 63 -3.38 0.78 -6.00
N MET A 64 -3.19 -0.52 -6.13
CA MET A 64 -2.95 -1.18 -7.41
C MET A 64 -3.84 -2.41 -7.57
N SER A 65 -4.26 -2.69 -8.81
CA SER A 65 -4.87 -3.96 -9.17
C SER A 65 -4.23 -4.56 -10.42
N SER A 66 -4.54 -5.82 -10.68
CA SER A 66 -4.12 -6.51 -11.90
C SER A 66 -5.11 -7.60 -12.29
N ARG A 67 -5.12 -7.96 -13.57
CA ARG A 67 -5.95 -9.08 -14.05
C ARG A 67 -5.39 -10.46 -13.69
N GLU A 68 -4.12 -10.53 -13.25
CA GLU A 68 -3.44 -11.76 -12.89
C GLU A 68 -2.86 -11.67 -11.48
N ALA A 69 -3.02 -12.73 -10.69
CA ALA A 69 -2.39 -12.83 -9.38
C ALA A 69 -0.85 -12.77 -9.50
N GLY A 70 -0.20 -12.06 -8.57
CA GLY A 70 1.25 -11.91 -8.57
C GLY A 70 1.82 -10.81 -9.46
N SER A 71 1.04 -10.22 -10.38
CA SER A 71 1.52 -9.17 -11.29
C SER A 71 1.96 -7.90 -10.54
N VAL A 72 1.28 -7.52 -9.45
CA VAL A 72 1.71 -6.38 -8.61
C VAL A 72 3.13 -6.60 -8.08
N ALA A 73 3.47 -7.82 -7.64
CA ALA A 73 4.81 -8.14 -7.18
C ALA A 73 5.86 -8.01 -8.30
N LYS A 74 5.54 -8.51 -9.52
CA LYS A 74 6.40 -8.38 -10.70
C LYS A 74 6.59 -6.91 -11.09
N THR A 75 5.53 -6.11 -11.06
CA THR A 75 5.55 -4.66 -11.31
C THR A 75 6.50 -3.95 -10.34
N LEU A 76 6.36 -4.18 -9.05
CA LEU A 76 7.22 -3.53 -8.03
C LEU A 76 8.67 -3.99 -8.13
N GLN A 77 8.92 -5.24 -8.51
CA GLN A 77 10.28 -5.74 -8.77
C GLN A 77 10.91 -5.06 -9.99
N ALA A 78 10.15 -4.89 -11.09
CA ALA A 78 10.63 -4.21 -12.28
C ALA A 78 10.89 -2.72 -12.00
N LEU A 79 9.96 -2.04 -11.32
CA LEU A 79 10.15 -0.68 -10.86
C LEU A 79 11.45 -0.52 -10.06
N ALA A 80 11.71 -1.39 -9.09
CA ALA A 80 12.92 -1.34 -8.29
C ALA A 80 14.19 -1.55 -9.14
N ARG A 81 14.16 -2.44 -10.13
CA ARG A 81 15.28 -2.68 -11.06
C ARG A 81 15.63 -1.47 -11.91
N HIS A 82 14.66 -0.60 -12.20
CA HIS A 82 14.90 0.64 -12.95
C HIS A 82 15.23 1.81 -12.03
N TYR A 83 14.45 2.00 -10.97
CA TYR A 83 14.58 3.17 -10.12
C TYR A 83 15.84 3.16 -9.23
N VAL A 84 16.22 2.00 -8.67
CA VAL A 84 17.39 1.94 -7.77
C VAL A 84 18.71 2.29 -8.48
N PRO A 85 19.02 1.72 -9.66
CA PRO A 85 20.22 2.13 -10.41
C PRO A 85 20.17 3.60 -10.83
N TYR A 86 19.02 4.10 -11.31
CA TYR A 86 18.82 5.49 -11.66
C TYR A 86 19.13 6.41 -10.48
N PHE A 87 18.52 6.16 -9.31
CA PHE A 87 18.69 6.97 -8.11
C PHE A 87 20.14 6.93 -7.59
N ASN A 88 20.72 5.74 -7.55
CA ASN A 88 22.09 5.55 -7.07
C ASN A 88 23.11 6.27 -7.98
N ASN A 89 22.97 6.15 -9.30
CA ASN A 89 23.85 6.83 -10.25
C ASN A 89 23.69 8.36 -10.17
N ARG A 90 22.44 8.85 -10.09
CA ARG A 90 22.18 10.30 -10.04
C ARG A 90 22.70 10.97 -8.78
N HIS A 91 22.73 10.26 -7.66
CA HIS A 91 23.03 10.80 -6.33
C HIS A 91 24.34 10.28 -5.74
N ASP A 92 25.21 9.68 -6.57
CA ASP A 92 26.48 9.05 -6.17
C ASP A 92 26.32 8.15 -4.93
N ARG A 93 25.35 7.26 -4.99
CA ARG A 93 24.97 6.37 -3.92
C ARG A 93 25.18 4.90 -4.33
N ARG A 94 25.44 4.03 -3.35
CA ARG A 94 25.57 2.59 -3.57
C ARG A 94 24.64 1.79 -2.65
N GLY A 95 24.32 0.57 -3.05
CA GLY A 95 23.57 -0.38 -2.23
C GLY A 95 22.04 -0.26 -2.35
N ALA A 96 21.34 -0.94 -1.47
CA ALA A 96 19.89 -1.03 -1.49
C ALA A 96 19.24 0.31 -1.12
N LEU A 97 18.24 0.72 -1.91
CA LEU A 97 17.43 1.91 -1.63
C LEU A 97 16.15 1.56 -0.88
N PHE A 98 15.53 0.43 -1.23
CA PHE A 98 14.29 -0.02 -0.61
C PHE A 98 14.53 -1.08 0.46
N THR A 99 13.66 -1.12 1.46
CA THR A 99 13.60 -2.26 2.36
C THR A 99 13.38 -3.56 1.57
N PRO A 100 13.91 -4.71 2.01
CA PRO A 100 13.88 -5.95 1.23
C PRO A 100 12.46 -6.41 0.84
N ARG A 101 11.44 -5.93 1.53
CA ARG A 101 10.08 -6.39 1.30
C ARG A 101 9.06 -5.26 1.48
N TYR A 102 8.33 -4.93 0.42
CA TYR A 102 7.16 -4.07 0.52
C TYR A 102 6.05 -4.70 1.38
N ARG A 103 5.15 -3.90 1.93
CA ARG A 103 3.93 -4.35 2.62
C ARG A 103 2.76 -4.24 1.65
N SER A 104 1.79 -5.14 1.77
CA SER A 104 0.55 -5.04 0.99
C SER A 104 -0.60 -5.70 1.71
N ALA A 105 -1.81 -5.18 1.49
CA ALA A 105 -3.06 -5.80 1.90
C ALA A 105 -4.03 -5.83 0.73
N LEU A 106 -4.77 -6.93 0.56
CA LEU A 106 -5.92 -6.97 -0.33
C LEU A 106 -7.00 -6.04 0.22
N VAL A 107 -7.72 -5.35 -0.66
CA VAL A 107 -8.74 -4.38 -0.27
C VAL A 107 -10.09 -4.79 -0.85
N GLU A 108 -11.09 -4.89 0.01
CA GLU A 108 -12.47 -5.13 -0.42
C GLU A 108 -12.95 -4.01 -1.33
N PRO A 109 -13.59 -4.35 -2.47
CA PRO A 109 -14.20 -3.35 -3.35
C PRO A 109 -15.29 -2.52 -2.67
N GLY A 110 -15.60 -1.35 -3.22
CA GLY A 110 -16.60 -0.44 -2.69
C GLY A 110 -16.03 0.51 -1.65
N LEU A 111 -16.70 0.65 -0.51
CA LEU A 111 -16.36 1.63 0.52
C LEU A 111 -14.91 1.50 1.03
N HIS A 112 -14.43 0.27 1.26
CA HIS A 112 -13.08 0.05 1.75
C HIS A 112 -12.02 0.50 0.75
N THR A 113 -12.24 0.29 -0.56
CA THR A 113 -11.37 0.80 -1.60
C THR A 113 -11.31 2.34 -1.55
N LEU A 114 -12.45 3.03 -1.44
CA LEU A 114 -12.50 4.50 -1.32
C LEU A 114 -11.83 5.01 -0.03
N GLN A 115 -11.96 4.29 1.06
CA GLN A 115 -11.24 4.59 2.32
C GLN A 115 -9.73 4.52 2.13
N ILE A 116 -9.23 3.56 1.33
CA ILE A 116 -7.81 3.46 1.01
C ILE A 116 -7.35 4.59 0.08
N TYR A 117 -8.14 4.99 -0.92
CA TYR A 117 -7.86 6.19 -1.72
C TYR A 117 -7.63 7.39 -0.79
N ARG A 118 -8.62 7.71 0.04
CA ARG A 118 -8.55 8.81 1.02
C ARG A 118 -7.36 8.66 1.97
N TYR A 119 -7.13 7.46 2.50
CA TYR A 119 -6.00 7.19 3.37
C TYR A 119 -4.67 7.48 2.69
N ILE A 120 -4.48 7.08 1.45
CA ILE A 120 -3.26 7.32 0.67
C ILE A 120 -3.08 8.81 0.44
N GLU A 121 -4.08 9.48 -0.10
CA GLU A 121 -3.99 10.86 -0.55
C GLU A 121 -3.91 11.87 0.60
N GLN A 122 -4.45 11.55 1.76
CA GLN A 122 -4.31 12.37 2.97
C GLN A 122 -3.00 12.13 3.75
N ASN A 123 -2.09 11.27 3.29
CA ASN A 123 -0.82 11.03 3.97
C ASN A 123 0.02 12.29 4.19
N PRO A 124 0.19 13.20 3.20
CA PRO A 124 0.94 14.44 3.39
C PRO A 124 0.39 15.31 4.51
N MET A 125 -0.93 15.44 4.61
CA MET A 125 -1.58 16.20 5.66
C MET A 125 -1.37 15.56 7.03
N ARG A 126 -1.55 14.24 7.15
CA ARG A 126 -1.37 13.52 8.42
C ARG A 126 0.08 13.50 8.90
N SER A 127 1.04 13.67 8.00
CA SER A 127 2.48 13.75 8.35
C SER A 127 2.97 15.17 8.60
N GLY A 128 2.11 16.18 8.44
CA GLY A 128 2.48 17.59 8.57
C GLY A 128 3.33 18.15 7.41
N LEU A 129 3.47 17.41 6.31
CA LEU A 129 4.22 17.88 5.15
C LEU A 129 3.47 18.95 4.34
N GLN A 130 2.17 18.88 4.32
CA GLN A 130 1.30 19.81 3.61
C GLN A 130 -0.06 19.87 4.29
N LEU A 131 -0.62 21.09 4.43
CA LEU A 131 -1.91 21.32 5.08
C LEU A 131 -3.09 21.18 4.12
N GLU A 132 -2.85 21.44 2.84
CA GLU A 132 -3.86 21.41 1.77
C GLU A 132 -3.56 20.26 0.81
N LEU A 133 -4.53 19.37 0.56
CA LEU A 133 -4.33 18.17 -0.24
C LEU A 133 -4.02 18.48 -1.71
N ASP A 134 -4.68 19.49 -2.27
CA ASP A 134 -4.53 19.93 -3.65
C ASP A 134 -3.16 20.59 -3.93
N LYS A 135 -2.47 21.06 -2.89
CA LYS A 135 -1.12 21.63 -3.00
C LYS A 135 -0.01 20.57 -2.99
N TYR A 136 -0.33 19.33 -2.64
CA TYR A 136 0.67 18.26 -2.67
C TYR A 136 0.74 17.61 -4.04
N ARG A 137 1.68 18.06 -4.86
CA ARG A 137 1.84 17.65 -6.26
C ARG A 137 2.05 16.13 -6.46
N TRP A 138 2.67 15.45 -5.50
CA TRP A 138 3.11 14.06 -5.63
C TRP A 138 2.07 13.06 -5.08
N SER A 139 0.83 13.30 -5.43
CA SER A 139 -0.32 12.50 -5.02
C SER A 139 -1.37 12.48 -6.14
N SER A 140 -2.13 11.41 -6.21
CA SER A 140 -3.27 11.27 -7.13
C SER A 140 -4.50 12.11 -6.74
N PHE A 141 -4.47 12.86 -5.64
CA PHE A 141 -5.63 13.63 -5.15
C PHE A 141 -6.21 14.58 -6.20
N ASN A 142 -5.35 15.33 -6.90
CA ASN A 142 -5.82 16.29 -7.92
C ASN A 142 -6.49 15.58 -9.10
N CYS A 143 -6.05 14.36 -9.44
CA CYS A 143 -6.73 13.56 -10.45
C CYS A 143 -8.11 13.10 -9.95
N ASN A 144 -8.15 12.45 -8.80
CA ASN A 144 -9.36 11.80 -8.30
C ASN A 144 -10.40 12.78 -7.76
N ALA A 145 -9.99 13.90 -7.13
CA ALA A 145 -10.88 14.86 -6.50
C ALA A 145 -11.14 16.12 -7.33
N MET A 146 -10.20 16.53 -8.18
CA MET A 146 -10.28 17.79 -8.93
C MET A 146 -10.41 17.56 -10.45
N GLY A 147 -10.31 16.32 -10.93
CA GLY A 147 -10.41 15.96 -12.34
C GLY A 147 -9.21 16.39 -13.19
N VAL A 148 -8.08 16.70 -12.57
CA VAL A 148 -6.84 17.00 -13.29
C VAL A 148 -6.31 15.70 -13.91
N GLU A 149 -6.01 15.75 -15.21
CA GLU A 149 -5.49 14.56 -15.88
C GLU A 149 -4.15 14.09 -15.29
N ASP A 150 -4.06 12.81 -15.01
CA ASP A 150 -2.86 12.15 -14.52
C ASP A 150 -2.66 10.83 -15.27
N ALA A 151 -1.66 10.79 -16.15
CA ALA A 151 -1.36 9.63 -16.98
C ALA A 151 -0.89 8.38 -16.19
N PHE A 152 -0.70 8.51 -14.88
CA PHE A 152 -0.29 7.42 -13.99
C PHE A 152 -1.46 6.78 -13.25
N VAL A 153 -2.67 7.37 -13.33
CA VAL A 153 -3.86 6.95 -12.60
C VAL A 153 -4.89 6.33 -13.54
N ALA A 154 -5.40 5.18 -13.17
CA ALA A 154 -6.58 4.55 -13.80
C ALA A 154 -7.68 4.39 -12.74
N PRO A 155 -8.91 4.82 -13.01
CA PRO A 155 -9.98 4.73 -12.02
C PRO A 155 -10.30 3.26 -11.68
N ASP A 156 -10.49 2.97 -10.39
CA ASP A 156 -11.01 1.68 -9.92
C ASP A 156 -12.52 1.61 -10.09
N ARG A 157 -13.07 0.40 -10.16
CA ARG A 157 -14.53 0.20 -10.26
C ARG A 157 -15.32 0.84 -9.13
N SER A 158 -14.75 0.90 -7.91
CA SER A 158 -15.39 1.54 -6.76
C SER A 158 -15.45 3.05 -6.92
N TYR A 159 -14.42 3.66 -7.53
CA TYR A 159 -14.43 5.08 -7.89
C TYR A 159 -15.38 5.36 -9.06
N LEU A 160 -15.41 4.49 -10.08
CA LEU A 160 -16.34 4.61 -11.21
C LEU A 160 -17.80 4.56 -10.77
N ALA A 161 -18.13 3.80 -9.73
CA ALA A 161 -19.47 3.70 -9.16
C ALA A 161 -19.95 4.96 -8.42
N LEU A 162 -19.10 5.99 -8.26
CA LEU A 162 -19.48 7.25 -7.61
C LEU A 162 -20.37 8.18 -8.48
N GLY A 163 -20.44 7.91 -9.78
CA GLY A 163 -21.26 8.70 -10.70
C GLY A 163 -21.07 8.29 -12.15
N ASP A 164 -22.02 8.66 -13.00
CA ASP A 164 -22.06 8.28 -14.40
C ASP A 164 -21.04 9.03 -15.26
N ASP A 165 -20.73 10.25 -14.90
CA ASP A 165 -19.75 11.07 -15.60
C ASP A 165 -18.53 11.42 -14.72
N PRO A 166 -17.39 11.84 -15.33
CA PRO A 166 -16.18 12.17 -14.60
C PRO A 166 -16.36 13.30 -13.56
N GLN A 167 -17.17 14.30 -13.86
CA GLN A 167 -17.37 15.44 -12.94
C GLN A 167 -18.17 15.03 -11.71
N MET A 168 -19.21 14.21 -11.90
CA MET A 168 -19.98 13.64 -10.78
C MET A 168 -19.08 12.80 -9.87
N ARG A 169 -18.22 11.96 -10.45
CA ARG A 169 -17.26 11.15 -9.69
C ARG A 169 -16.29 12.00 -8.87
N CYS A 170 -15.69 13.01 -9.51
CA CYS A 170 -14.78 13.94 -8.81
C CYS A 170 -15.49 14.65 -7.65
N ARG A 171 -16.67 15.20 -7.86
CA ARG A 171 -17.43 15.89 -6.80
C ARG A 171 -17.84 14.95 -5.66
N ALA A 172 -18.27 13.74 -5.99
CA ALA A 172 -18.62 12.74 -4.99
C ALA A 172 -17.39 12.32 -4.18
N TYR A 173 -16.27 12.06 -4.86
CA TYR A 173 -15.01 11.71 -4.21
C TYR A 173 -14.45 12.86 -3.38
N GLN A 174 -14.46 14.09 -3.88
CA GLN A 174 -14.02 15.27 -3.14
C GLN A 174 -14.77 15.44 -1.81
N ARG A 175 -16.11 15.29 -1.83
CA ARG A 175 -16.92 15.30 -0.60
C ARG A 175 -16.53 14.15 0.36
N PHE A 176 -16.31 12.95 -0.16
CA PHE A 176 -15.86 11.82 0.64
C PHE A 176 -14.45 12.06 1.21
N ALA A 177 -13.53 12.55 0.40
CA ALA A 177 -12.15 12.78 0.78
C ALA A 177 -11.96 13.99 1.72
N SER A 178 -12.90 14.94 1.78
CA SER A 178 -12.85 16.07 2.73
C SER A 178 -13.04 15.63 4.19
N ALA A 179 -13.73 14.51 4.42
CA ALA A 179 -13.89 13.94 5.75
C ALA A 179 -12.56 13.34 6.24
N ARG A 180 -12.19 13.64 7.48
CA ARG A 180 -11.01 13.01 8.12
C ARG A 180 -11.33 11.56 8.48
N PRO A 181 -10.46 10.59 8.15
CA PRO A 181 -10.62 9.23 8.63
C PRO A 181 -10.51 9.19 10.16
N THR A 182 -11.28 8.33 10.78
CA THR A 182 -11.19 8.13 12.24
C THR A 182 -9.85 7.52 12.62
N GLN A 183 -9.42 7.71 13.85
CA GLN A 183 -8.19 7.08 14.36
C GLN A 183 -8.28 5.56 14.32
N GLN A 184 -9.47 5.00 14.47
CA GLN A 184 -9.72 3.57 14.36
C GLN A 184 -9.49 3.07 12.93
N GLU A 185 -10.02 3.74 11.89
CA GLU A 185 -9.78 3.42 10.49
C GLU A 185 -8.27 3.46 10.17
N ILE A 186 -7.58 4.53 10.58
CA ILE A 186 -6.14 4.68 10.36
C ILE A 186 -5.36 3.51 10.99
N THR A 187 -5.69 3.18 12.22
CA THR A 187 -5.03 2.12 12.98
C THR A 187 -5.26 0.76 12.31
N GLU A 188 -6.49 0.49 11.88
CA GLU A 188 -6.83 -0.76 11.22
C GLU A 188 -6.14 -0.90 9.86
N ILE A 189 -6.18 0.13 9.00
CA ILE A 189 -5.48 0.15 7.72
C ILE A 189 -3.96 -0.11 7.92
N ARG A 190 -3.34 0.58 8.87
CA ARG A 190 -1.92 0.39 9.20
C ARG A 190 -1.63 -1.03 9.68
N ARG A 191 -2.48 -1.54 10.58
CA ARG A 191 -2.33 -2.88 11.16
C ARG A 191 -2.39 -3.95 10.06
N GLN A 192 -3.42 -3.92 9.23
CA GLN A 192 -3.64 -4.92 8.19
C GLN A 192 -2.55 -4.86 7.11
N THR A 193 -2.20 -3.66 6.63
CA THR A 193 -1.17 -3.51 5.61
C THR A 193 0.21 -3.93 6.12
N ASN A 194 0.58 -3.55 7.36
CA ASN A 194 1.86 -3.94 7.94
C ASN A 194 1.98 -5.46 8.15
N ARG A 195 0.87 -6.14 8.37
CA ARG A 195 0.83 -7.61 8.49
C ARG A 195 0.71 -8.32 7.14
N SER A 196 0.51 -7.58 6.05
CA SER A 196 0.28 -8.09 4.69
C SER A 196 -0.94 -9.03 4.61
N LEU A 197 -2.06 -8.59 5.18
CA LEU A 197 -3.32 -9.32 5.26
C LEU A 197 -4.36 -8.80 4.24
N ALA A 198 -5.60 -8.57 4.70
CA ALA A 198 -6.68 -7.99 3.91
C ALA A 198 -7.43 -6.92 4.73
N ILE A 199 -8.08 -5.99 4.05
CA ILE A 199 -8.87 -4.89 4.59
C ILE A 199 -10.28 -5.02 4.01
N GLY A 200 -11.27 -5.16 4.85
CA GLY A 200 -12.66 -5.35 4.42
C GLY A 200 -13.56 -5.81 5.55
N SER A 201 -14.80 -6.13 5.19
CA SER A 201 -15.82 -6.72 6.06
C SER A 201 -15.42 -8.10 6.59
N ALA A 202 -16.10 -8.57 7.60
CA ALA A 202 -15.90 -9.92 8.14
C ALA A 202 -16.13 -11.01 7.07
N GLU A 203 -17.09 -10.79 6.20
CA GLU A 203 -17.44 -11.67 5.08
C GLU A 203 -16.30 -11.75 4.08
N PHE A 204 -15.75 -10.59 3.67
CA PHE A 204 -14.61 -10.53 2.76
C PHE A 204 -13.38 -11.20 3.37
N LEU A 205 -13.07 -10.92 4.63
CA LEU A 205 -11.95 -11.56 5.33
C LEU A 205 -12.11 -13.08 5.37
N SER A 206 -13.31 -13.58 5.64
CA SER A 206 -13.61 -15.01 5.64
C SER A 206 -13.48 -15.64 4.23
N GLN A 207 -13.83 -14.92 3.18
CA GLN A 207 -13.60 -15.35 1.79
C GLN A 207 -12.11 -15.46 1.47
N ILE A 208 -11.30 -14.47 1.88
CA ILE A 208 -9.85 -14.48 1.70
C ILE A 208 -9.22 -15.64 2.48
N GLU A 209 -9.62 -15.87 3.73
CA GLU A 209 -9.13 -17.01 4.53
C GLU A 209 -9.38 -18.35 3.82
N ARG A 210 -10.59 -18.56 3.31
CA ARG A 210 -10.96 -19.78 2.57
C ARG A 210 -10.18 -19.91 1.25
N HIS A 211 -10.07 -18.82 0.49
CA HIS A 211 -9.39 -18.84 -0.82
C HIS A 211 -7.90 -19.18 -0.71
N PHE A 212 -7.22 -18.65 0.30
CA PHE A 212 -5.78 -18.85 0.48
C PHE A 212 -5.42 -19.95 1.47
N GLY A 213 -6.38 -20.53 2.18
CA GLY A 213 -6.13 -21.53 3.22
C GLY A 213 -5.30 -20.97 4.40
N VAL A 214 -5.45 -19.69 4.72
CA VAL A 214 -4.67 -18.99 5.76
C VAL A 214 -5.58 -18.32 6.78
N SER A 215 -5.13 -18.23 8.03
CA SER A 215 -5.84 -17.42 9.03
C SER A 215 -5.35 -15.99 9.03
N LEU A 216 -6.27 -15.02 8.89
CA LEU A 216 -6.01 -13.59 9.01
C LEU A 216 -6.07 -13.12 10.47
N LYS A 217 -6.52 -13.96 11.40
CA LYS A 217 -6.56 -13.66 12.83
C LYS A 217 -5.15 -13.44 13.38
N PRO A 218 -4.98 -12.57 14.39
CA PRO A 218 -3.71 -12.43 15.07
C PRO A 218 -3.29 -13.80 15.65
N GLY A 219 -2.23 -14.39 15.14
CA GLY A 219 -1.60 -15.51 15.85
C GLY A 219 -1.20 -15.09 17.27
N LYS A 220 -1.32 -15.98 18.23
CA LYS A 220 -0.74 -15.76 19.57
C LYS A 220 0.73 -15.32 19.37
N ARG A 221 1.13 -14.21 19.98
CA ARG A 221 2.55 -13.81 20.02
C ARG A 221 3.31 -15.05 20.49
N GLY A 222 4.29 -15.50 19.71
CA GLY A 222 5.19 -16.56 20.14
C GLY A 222 5.74 -16.16 21.50
N GLY A 223 5.48 -17.00 22.51
CA GLY A 223 5.96 -16.74 23.86
C GLY A 223 7.49 -16.59 23.85
N ASP A 224 7.99 -15.83 24.75
CA ASP A 224 9.42 -15.62 24.97
C ASP A 224 10.10 -16.98 25.23
N ARG A 225 10.63 -17.58 24.17
CA ARG A 225 11.35 -18.88 24.22
C ARG A 225 12.77 -18.75 24.79
N ARG A 226 13.20 -17.55 25.15
CA ARG A 226 14.56 -17.28 25.66
C ARG A 226 14.58 -16.94 27.16
N SER A 227 13.43 -16.60 27.77
CA SER A 227 13.40 -16.27 29.20
C SER A 227 13.73 -17.50 30.07
N VAL A 228 14.30 -17.22 31.21
CA VAL A 228 14.54 -18.22 32.26
C VAL A 228 13.23 -18.92 32.64
N ARG A 229 12.12 -18.16 32.69
CA ARG A 229 10.78 -18.66 33.02
C ARG A 229 10.26 -19.70 32.00
N TYR A 230 10.54 -19.52 30.69
CA TYR A 230 10.16 -20.50 29.66
C TYR A 230 11.03 -21.74 29.74
N ARG A 231 12.33 -21.60 30.02
CA ARG A 231 13.26 -22.73 30.15
C ARG A 231 12.95 -23.58 31.40
N SER A 232 12.67 -22.95 32.53
CA SER A 232 12.29 -23.66 33.76
C SER A 232 10.95 -24.37 33.64
N SER A 233 9.94 -23.81 32.95
CA SER A 233 8.67 -24.48 32.71
C SER A 233 8.78 -25.74 31.81
N ARG A 234 9.80 -25.86 30.97
CA ARG A 234 10.08 -27.08 30.17
C ARG A 234 10.81 -28.13 30.96
N ILE A 235 11.66 -27.73 31.90
CA ILE A 235 12.41 -28.69 32.74
C ILE A 235 11.42 -29.38 33.68
N SER A 236 10.50 -28.64 34.32
CA SER A 236 9.49 -29.22 35.21
C SER A 236 8.49 -30.17 34.52
N LEU A 237 8.27 -30.02 33.21
CA LEU A 237 7.43 -30.91 32.40
C LEU A 237 8.19 -32.16 31.95
N ALA A 238 9.52 -32.13 31.88
CA ALA A 238 10.36 -33.26 31.52
C ALA A 238 10.70 -34.18 32.75
N GLU A 239 10.58 -33.63 33.95
CA GLU A 239 10.76 -34.38 35.20
C GLU A 239 9.45 -35.01 35.70
N ALA A 240 8.32 -34.75 35.04
CA ALA A 240 6.99 -35.26 35.41
C ALA A 240 6.50 -36.42 34.50
N VAL A 241 7.39 -36.99 33.65
CA VAL A 241 7.19 -38.16 32.81
C VAL A 241 8.27 -39.20 33.17
#